data_94307bc82aed7f87a09de1dd9bc31436
#
_entry.id   94307bc82aed7f87a09de1dd9bc31436
#
_cell.length_a   1.000
_cell.length_b   1.000
_cell.length_c   1.000
_cell.angle_alpha   90.00
_cell.angle_beta   90.00
_cell.angle_gamma   90.00
#
_symmetry.space_group_name_H-M   'P 1'
#
loop_
_entity.id
_entity.type
_entity.pdbx_description
1 polymer ?
#
loop_
_entity_poly.entity_id
_entity_poly.type
_entity_poly.pdbx_seq_one_letter_code
_entity_poly.pdbx_strand_id
1 'polypeptide(L)'
;MSVLDDALAEARAAAQTVLSLVSATLHAQFPTAAYLVLTRSPYLSECDELSLDSVRDAHGGILRDFADGPRAMEQLPAVPQEIAGLWGTADPRNPHEVLELLQRIEDTAPRDLLLFLPPEVMHDGEENAERTPLGIPLRSASCPLHGAPCEPDDHIEPPTVRGEAL
;
A
#
# COMPACT_ATOMS: atom_id res chain seq x y z
N MET A 1 -3.37 14.83 30.02
CA MET A 1 -2.76 14.68 28.69
C MET A 1 -1.75 15.79 28.50
N SER A 2 -0.55 15.47 28.03
CA SER A 2 0.47 16.50 27.81
C SER A 2 0.35 17.05 26.39
N VAL A 3 0.80 18.30 26.18
CA VAL A 3 0.86 18.94 24.85
C VAL A 3 1.63 18.06 23.85
N LEU A 4 2.60 17.29 24.32
CA LEU A 4 3.36 16.36 23.50
C LEU A 4 2.50 15.17 23.04
N ASP A 5 1.68 14.61 23.93
CA ASP A 5 0.80 13.48 23.59
C ASP A 5 -0.24 13.89 22.56
N ASP A 6 -0.78 15.10 22.68
CA ASP A 6 -1.74 15.67 21.73
C ASP A 6 -1.09 15.90 20.36
N ALA A 7 0.12 16.44 20.31
CA ALA A 7 0.87 16.66 19.07
C ALA A 7 1.22 15.34 18.37
N LEU A 8 1.61 14.31 19.14
CA LEU A 8 1.90 12.97 18.57
C LEU A 8 0.62 12.30 18.03
N ALA A 9 -0.51 12.46 18.72
CA ALA A 9 -1.78 11.95 18.25
C ALA A 9 -2.23 12.62 16.94
N GLU A 10 -2.05 13.93 16.83
CA GLU A 10 -2.34 14.69 15.62
C GLU A 10 -1.46 14.26 14.44
N ALA A 11 -0.16 14.09 14.67
CA ALA A 11 0.79 13.61 13.66
C ALA A 11 0.42 12.22 13.15
N ARG A 12 0.02 11.31 14.04
CA ARG A 12 -0.46 9.96 13.67
C ARG A 12 -1.75 10.01 12.84
N ALA A 13 -2.69 10.84 13.24
CA ALA A 13 -3.94 11.01 12.50
C ALA A 13 -3.69 11.55 11.10
N ALA A 14 -2.79 12.51 10.93
CA ALA A 14 -2.37 13.04 9.64
C ALA A 14 -1.72 11.95 8.78
N ALA A 15 -0.81 11.15 9.35
CA ALA A 15 -0.16 10.04 8.67
C ALA A 15 -1.18 9.00 8.18
N GLN A 16 -2.15 8.64 9.00
CA GLN A 16 -3.22 7.70 8.62
C GLN A 16 -4.09 8.24 7.47
N THR A 17 -4.36 9.53 7.47
CA THR A 17 -5.11 10.17 6.37
C THR A 17 -4.34 10.07 5.05
N VAL A 18 -3.04 10.33 5.06
CA VAL A 18 -2.19 10.23 3.86
C VAL A 18 -2.05 8.78 3.40
N LEU A 19 -1.87 7.83 4.31
CA LEU A 19 -1.82 6.41 3.98
C LEU A 19 -3.13 5.92 3.34
N SER A 20 -4.26 6.40 3.83
CA SER A 20 -5.56 6.12 3.23
C SER A 20 -5.68 6.68 1.81
N LEU A 21 -5.14 7.86 1.56
CA LEU A 21 -5.09 8.45 0.23
C LEU A 21 -4.20 7.64 -0.72
N VAL A 22 -3.01 7.26 -0.29
CA VAL A 22 -2.10 6.41 -1.07
C VAL A 22 -2.76 5.06 -1.39
N SER A 23 -3.40 4.44 -0.41
CA SER A 23 -4.12 3.19 -0.58
C SER A 23 -5.26 3.31 -1.60
N ALA A 24 -6.11 4.32 -1.48
CA ALA A 24 -7.19 4.58 -2.43
C ALA A 24 -6.68 4.84 -3.85
N THR A 25 -5.57 5.56 -3.97
CA THR A 25 -4.91 5.86 -5.24
C THR A 25 -4.41 4.59 -5.92
N LEU A 26 -3.67 3.76 -5.18
CA LEU A 26 -3.14 2.50 -5.70
C LEU A 26 -4.23 1.49 -6.04
N HIS A 27 -5.32 1.45 -5.29
CA HIS A 27 -6.50 0.64 -5.65
C HIS A 27 -7.19 1.11 -6.94
N ALA A 28 -7.25 2.42 -7.16
CA ALA A 28 -7.79 2.95 -8.40
C ALA A 28 -6.90 2.64 -9.61
N GLN A 29 -5.58 2.65 -9.41
CA GLN A 29 -4.59 2.33 -10.44
C GLN A 29 -4.46 0.83 -10.68
N PHE A 30 -4.54 0.03 -9.62
CA PHE A 30 -4.41 -1.43 -9.63
C PHE A 30 -5.51 -2.05 -8.77
N PRO A 31 -6.66 -2.38 -9.34
CA PRO A 31 -7.84 -2.82 -8.56
C PRO A 31 -7.62 -4.05 -7.68
N THR A 32 -6.65 -4.91 -8.01
CA THR A 32 -6.31 -6.11 -7.24
C THR A 32 -5.13 -5.92 -6.30
N ALA A 33 -4.63 -4.69 -6.16
CA ALA A 33 -3.50 -4.39 -5.28
C ALA A 33 -3.84 -4.65 -3.81
N ALA A 34 -2.99 -5.40 -3.14
CA ALA A 34 -3.11 -5.70 -1.71
C ALA A 34 -1.95 -5.15 -0.89
N TYR A 35 -0.79 -4.98 -1.52
CA TYR A 35 0.42 -4.54 -0.83
C TYR A 35 1.24 -3.58 -1.68
N LEU A 36 1.78 -2.54 -1.02
CA LEU A 36 2.87 -1.73 -1.53
C LEU A 36 4.14 -2.14 -0.80
N VAL A 37 5.07 -2.77 -1.51
CA VAL A 37 6.33 -3.24 -0.95
C VAL A 37 7.37 -2.12 -1.07
N LEU A 38 8.10 -1.90 0.02
CA LEU A 38 9.13 -0.89 0.16
C LEU A 38 10.44 -1.53 0.59
N THR A 39 11.55 -0.92 0.20
CA THR A 39 12.87 -1.32 0.67
C THR A 39 13.56 -0.15 1.35
N ARG A 40 14.41 -0.46 2.32
CA ARG A 40 15.37 0.48 2.90
C ARG A 40 16.75 0.13 2.40
N SER A 41 17.54 1.15 2.10
CA SER A 41 18.94 0.93 1.74
C SER A 41 19.68 0.31 2.92
N PRO A 42 20.37 -0.83 2.75
CA PRO A 42 21.16 -1.46 3.82
C PRO A 42 22.49 -0.76 4.07
N TYR A 43 22.84 0.20 3.24
CA TYR A 43 24.11 0.91 3.36
C TYR A 43 24.01 1.97 4.45
N LEU A 44 24.96 1.90 5.39
CA LEU A 44 25.19 2.78 6.55
C LEU A 44 25.53 4.24 6.17
N SER A 45 25.01 4.75 5.08
CA SER A 45 24.98 6.19 4.86
C SER A 45 23.85 6.76 5.73
N GLU A 46 24.10 7.89 6.32
CA GLU A 46 23.29 8.59 7.33
C GLU A 46 21.84 8.96 6.89
N CYS A 47 21.39 8.44 5.76
CA CYS A 47 20.05 8.62 5.22
C CYS A 47 19.43 7.24 4.98
N ASP A 48 18.54 6.83 5.88
CA ASP A 48 17.61 5.70 5.69
C ASP A 48 16.60 6.06 4.59
N GLU A 49 17.04 6.03 3.34
CA GLU A 49 16.15 6.33 2.21
C GLU A 49 15.24 5.14 1.93
N LEU A 50 13.95 5.40 1.93
CA LEU A 50 12.95 4.49 1.41
C LEU A 50 13.03 4.42 -0.11
N SER A 51 12.78 3.24 -0.64
CA SER A 51 12.59 3.02 -2.07
C SER A 51 11.34 2.21 -2.33
N LEU A 52 10.67 2.49 -3.44
CA LEU A 52 9.58 1.65 -3.91
C LEU A 52 10.16 0.36 -4.50
N ASP A 53 9.63 -0.78 -4.10
CA ASP A 53 9.99 -2.08 -4.67
C ASP A 53 8.91 -2.54 -5.67
N SER A 54 7.71 -2.78 -5.20
CA SER A 54 6.63 -3.27 -6.05
C SER A 54 5.25 -3.01 -5.48
N VAL A 55 4.24 -3.02 -6.36
CA VAL A 55 2.83 -3.17 -6.00
C VAL A 55 2.45 -4.61 -6.27
N ARG A 56 1.84 -5.29 -5.29
CA ARG A 56 1.52 -6.71 -5.36
C ARG A 56 0.07 -6.98 -5.01
N ASP A 57 -0.47 -8.07 -5.57
CA ASP A 57 -1.79 -8.59 -5.22
C ASP A 57 -1.75 -9.41 -3.91
N ALA A 58 -2.90 -9.94 -3.50
CA ALA A 58 -3.03 -10.73 -2.26
C ALA A 58 -2.24 -12.06 -2.29
N HIS A 59 -1.85 -12.54 -3.47
CA HIS A 59 -1.08 -13.77 -3.67
C HIS A 59 0.42 -13.50 -3.89
N GLY A 60 0.86 -12.25 -3.77
CA GLY A 60 2.24 -11.85 -4.00
C GLY A 60 2.59 -11.61 -5.48
N GLY A 61 1.62 -11.69 -6.39
CA GLY A 61 1.81 -11.39 -7.81
C GLY A 61 2.18 -9.92 -8.04
N ILE A 62 3.19 -9.67 -8.86
CA ILE A 62 3.66 -8.30 -9.16
C ILE A 62 2.72 -7.64 -10.15
N LEU A 63 2.09 -6.54 -9.73
CA LEU A 63 1.27 -5.67 -10.58
C LEU A 63 2.09 -4.53 -11.19
N ARG A 64 3.08 -4.04 -10.43
CA ARG A 64 4.04 -3.03 -10.86
C ARG A 64 5.37 -3.27 -10.15
N ASP A 65 6.44 -3.29 -10.91
CA ASP A 65 7.81 -3.40 -10.44
C ASP A 65 8.51 -2.04 -10.56
N PHE A 66 9.18 -1.61 -9.48
CA PHE A 66 9.97 -0.38 -9.42
C PHE A 66 11.47 -0.67 -9.23
N ALA A 67 11.83 -1.93 -9.02
CA ALA A 67 13.17 -2.27 -8.53
C ALA A 67 14.27 -2.00 -9.57
N ASP A 68 14.01 -2.27 -10.86
CA ASP A 68 15.05 -2.16 -11.86
C ASP A 68 14.52 -1.83 -13.28
N GLY A 69 15.32 -1.04 -13.99
CA GLY A 69 15.17 -0.83 -15.41
C GLY A 69 14.51 0.49 -15.81
N PRO A 70 14.39 0.73 -17.12
CA PRO A 70 13.87 1.99 -17.65
C PRO A 70 12.40 2.24 -17.32
N ARG A 71 11.67 1.20 -16.90
CA ARG A 71 10.26 1.30 -16.52
C ARG A 71 10.02 1.68 -15.06
N ALA A 72 11.04 1.67 -14.21
CA ALA A 72 10.89 1.95 -12.78
C ALA A 72 10.19 3.28 -12.50
N MET A 73 10.49 4.29 -13.30
CA MET A 73 9.96 5.64 -13.15
C MET A 73 8.89 6.02 -14.19
N GLU A 74 8.40 5.07 -14.98
CA GLU A 74 7.26 5.32 -15.86
C GLU A 74 6.03 5.72 -15.06
N GLN A 75 5.20 6.57 -15.64
CA GLN A 75 3.96 7.01 -15.01
C GLN A 75 3.05 5.83 -14.66
N LEU A 76 2.46 5.92 -13.49
CA LEU A 76 1.41 5.02 -13.04
C LEU A 76 0.11 5.28 -13.82
N PRO A 77 -0.82 4.32 -13.81
CA PRO A 77 -2.14 4.51 -14.44
C PRO A 77 -2.87 5.75 -13.93
N ALA A 78 -3.77 6.27 -14.75
CA ALA A 78 -4.61 7.40 -14.39
C ALA A 78 -5.55 7.04 -13.22
N VAL A 79 -5.90 8.03 -12.41
CA VAL A 79 -6.86 7.90 -11.32
C VAL A 79 -8.11 8.75 -11.61
N PRO A 80 -9.26 8.44 -11.00
CA PRO A 80 -10.44 9.29 -11.04
C PRO A 80 -10.15 10.72 -10.56
N GLN A 81 -10.87 11.70 -11.12
CA GLN A 81 -10.66 13.11 -10.81
C GLN A 81 -10.87 13.42 -9.31
N GLU A 82 -11.76 12.72 -8.65
CA GLU A 82 -12.01 12.86 -7.21
C GLU A 82 -10.77 12.52 -6.39
N ILE A 83 -10.05 11.48 -6.76
CA ILE A 83 -8.80 11.08 -6.11
C ILE A 83 -7.67 12.03 -6.48
N ALA A 84 -7.52 12.36 -7.76
CA ALA A 84 -6.49 13.28 -8.22
C ALA A 84 -6.59 14.66 -7.54
N GLY A 85 -7.82 15.14 -7.31
CA GLY A 85 -8.06 16.41 -6.62
C GLY A 85 -7.55 16.42 -5.16
N LEU A 86 -7.51 15.28 -4.48
CA LEU A 86 -7.02 15.16 -3.12
C LEU A 86 -5.49 15.27 -3.02
N TRP A 87 -4.77 15.02 -4.11
CA TRP A 87 -3.31 15.16 -4.18
C TRP A 87 -2.85 16.63 -4.30
N GLY A 88 -3.75 17.55 -4.59
CA GLY A 88 -3.43 18.97 -4.75
C GLY A 88 -2.54 19.22 -5.97
N THR A 89 -1.32 19.72 -5.74
CA THR A 89 -0.34 19.99 -6.80
C THR A 89 0.55 18.78 -7.12
N ALA A 90 0.55 17.74 -6.30
CA ALA A 90 1.30 16.52 -6.53
C ALA A 90 0.59 15.63 -7.57
N ASP A 91 1.36 14.92 -8.37
CA ASP A 91 0.83 14.01 -9.39
C ASP A 91 0.80 12.56 -8.86
N PRO A 92 -0.39 11.98 -8.65
CA PRO A 92 -0.53 10.60 -8.19
C PRO A 92 -0.01 9.56 -9.18
N ARG A 93 0.29 9.95 -10.41
CA ARG A 93 0.85 9.10 -11.46
C ARG A 93 2.38 9.07 -11.45
N ASN A 94 3.01 9.97 -10.72
CA ASN A 94 4.46 10.05 -10.62
C ASN A 94 4.96 9.21 -9.43
N PRO A 95 5.68 8.09 -9.65
CA PRO A 95 6.19 7.26 -8.57
C PRO A 95 7.08 8.02 -7.60
N HIS A 96 7.83 9.01 -8.08
CA HIS A 96 8.70 9.82 -7.24
C HIS A 96 7.90 10.66 -6.23
N GLU A 97 6.79 11.25 -6.65
CA GLU A 97 5.93 12.04 -5.75
C GLU A 97 5.21 11.16 -4.72
N VAL A 98 4.85 9.93 -5.09
CA VAL A 98 4.33 8.93 -4.14
C VAL A 98 5.40 8.61 -3.09
N LEU A 99 6.64 8.37 -3.51
CA LEU A 99 7.76 8.08 -2.63
C LEU A 99 8.08 9.26 -1.69
N GLU A 100 8.12 10.49 -2.21
CA GLU A 100 8.34 11.69 -1.39
C GLU A 100 7.28 11.84 -0.30
N LEU A 101 6.02 11.56 -0.62
CA LEU A 101 4.93 11.61 0.35
C LEU A 101 5.13 10.58 1.46
N LEU A 102 5.51 9.35 1.10
CA LEU A 102 5.80 8.29 2.06
C LEU A 102 7.03 8.61 2.92
N GLN A 103 8.08 9.18 2.34
CA GLN A 103 9.25 9.61 3.07
C GLN A 103 8.93 10.68 4.12
N ARG A 104 8.06 11.63 3.80
CA ARG A 104 7.60 12.64 4.77
C ARG A 104 6.85 12.01 5.96
N ILE A 105 6.06 10.97 5.71
CA ILE A 105 5.39 10.23 6.79
C ILE A 105 6.41 9.50 7.64
N GLU A 106 7.39 8.84 7.03
CA GLU A 106 8.45 8.14 7.75
C GLU A 106 9.25 9.10 8.64
N ASP A 107 9.55 10.29 8.16
CA ASP A 107 10.27 11.32 8.92
C ASP A 107 9.48 11.86 10.11
N THR A 108 8.14 11.88 10.01
CA THR A 108 7.24 12.43 11.04
C THR A 108 6.71 11.38 12.02
N ALA A 109 6.46 10.15 11.53
CA ALA A 109 5.86 9.07 12.32
C ALA A 109 6.48 7.71 11.94
N PRO A 110 7.77 7.50 12.19
CA PRO A 110 8.54 6.39 11.63
C PRO A 110 8.06 5.00 12.06
N ARG A 111 7.35 4.89 13.17
CA ARG A 111 6.88 3.60 13.70
C ARG A 111 5.52 3.18 13.19
N ASP A 112 4.80 4.09 12.55
CA ASP A 112 3.40 3.88 12.17
C ASP A 112 3.24 3.61 10.66
N LEU A 113 4.32 3.76 9.87
CA LEU A 113 4.28 3.67 8.41
C LEU A 113 4.46 2.25 7.90
N LEU A 114 5.53 1.60 8.33
CA LEU A 114 5.94 0.33 7.75
C LEU A 114 5.58 -0.83 8.66
N LEU A 115 4.87 -1.79 8.09
CA LEU A 115 4.55 -3.05 8.74
C LEU A 115 5.36 -4.18 8.12
N PHE A 116 5.62 -5.22 8.89
CA PHE A 116 6.10 -6.48 8.35
C PHE A 116 4.97 -7.13 7.57
N LEU A 117 5.21 -7.35 6.29
CA LEU A 117 4.27 -8.04 5.41
C LEU A 117 4.44 -9.55 5.54
N PRO A 118 3.41 -10.35 5.18
CA PRO A 118 3.54 -11.79 5.13
C PRO A 118 4.70 -12.22 4.21
N PRO A 119 5.50 -13.24 4.58
CA PRO A 119 6.62 -13.70 3.76
C PRO A 119 6.22 -14.09 2.34
N GLU A 120 4.99 -14.57 2.18
CA GLU A 120 4.42 -14.99 0.91
C GLU A 120 4.30 -13.86 -0.12
N VAL A 121 4.36 -12.61 0.33
CA VAL A 121 4.30 -11.42 -0.54
C VAL A 121 5.52 -11.31 -1.45
N MET A 122 6.64 -11.94 -1.09
CA MET A 122 7.91 -11.85 -1.83
C MET A 122 8.45 -13.23 -2.26
N HIS A 123 7.64 -14.02 -2.91
CA HIS A 123 8.05 -15.36 -3.36
C HIS A 123 9.02 -15.40 -4.57
N ASP A 124 9.54 -14.27 -5.01
CA ASP A 124 10.28 -14.16 -6.27
C ASP A 124 11.77 -14.49 -6.18
N GLY A 125 12.10 -15.59 -5.56
CA GLY A 125 13.43 -16.14 -5.67
C GLY A 125 14.16 -16.36 -4.35
N GLU A 126 15.10 -17.29 -4.39
CA GLU A 126 15.89 -17.75 -3.26
C GLU A 126 16.73 -16.65 -2.60
N GLU A 127 17.06 -15.59 -3.33
CA GLU A 127 17.88 -14.49 -2.84
C GLU A 127 17.17 -13.61 -1.80
N ASN A 128 15.84 -13.59 -1.79
CA ASN A 128 15.04 -12.79 -0.86
C ASN A 128 14.40 -13.58 0.28
N ALA A 129 14.59 -14.89 0.34
CA ALA A 129 13.98 -15.76 1.32
C ALA A 129 14.33 -15.44 2.79
N GLU A 130 15.42 -14.71 3.02
CA GLU A 130 15.87 -14.28 4.35
C GLU A 130 15.40 -12.89 4.77
N ARG A 131 14.76 -12.13 3.88
CA ARG A 131 14.31 -10.77 4.17
C ARG A 131 12.82 -10.74 4.42
N THR A 132 12.44 -10.28 5.60
CA THR A 132 11.03 -9.99 5.87
C THR A 132 10.61 -8.77 5.04
N PRO A 133 9.62 -8.90 4.16
CA PRO A 133 9.17 -7.77 3.35
C PRO A 133 8.57 -6.67 4.24
N LEU A 134 8.97 -5.45 3.96
CA LEU A 134 8.42 -4.26 4.60
C LEU A 134 7.45 -3.58 3.63
N GLY A 135 6.42 -2.95 4.14
CA GLY A 135 5.54 -2.19 3.30
C GLY A 135 4.24 -1.77 3.96
N ILE A 136 3.30 -1.43 3.11
CA ILE A 136 2.00 -0.93 3.49
C ILE A 136 0.94 -1.91 2.98
N PRO A 137 0.15 -2.53 3.86
CA PRO A 137 -1.04 -3.26 3.44
C PRO A 137 -2.07 -2.25 2.91
N LEU A 138 -2.46 -2.43 1.66
CA LEU A 138 -3.47 -1.61 1.02
C LEU A 138 -4.84 -2.14 1.44
N ARG A 139 -5.56 -1.37 2.24
CA ARG A 139 -6.92 -1.74 2.63
C ARG A 139 -7.86 -1.39 1.49
N SER A 140 -8.68 -2.33 1.07
CA SER A 140 -9.84 -2.03 0.24
C SER A 140 -10.63 -0.89 0.88
N ALA A 141 -11.05 0.07 0.05
CA ALA A 141 -12.08 1.01 0.49
C ALA A 141 -13.23 0.18 1.08
N SER A 142 -13.66 0.54 2.28
CA SER A 142 -14.72 -0.17 3.01
C SER A 142 -15.86 -0.54 2.05
N CYS A 143 -16.24 -1.81 2.06
CA CYS A 143 -17.35 -2.30 1.27
C CYS A 143 -18.58 -1.41 1.56
N PRO A 144 -19.18 -0.77 0.56
CA PRO A 144 -20.32 0.14 0.78
C PRO A 144 -21.52 -0.51 1.43
N LEU A 145 -21.54 -1.85 1.49
CA LEU A 145 -22.65 -2.62 2.09
C LEU A 145 -22.47 -2.87 3.60
N HIS A 146 -21.27 -2.80 4.14
CA HIS A 146 -21.01 -3.22 5.53
C HIS A 146 -20.25 -2.19 6.37
N GLY A 147 -19.71 -1.12 5.81
CA GLY A 147 -18.94 -0.12 6.57
C GLY A 147 -17.66 -0.67 7.24
N ALA A 148 -17.31 -1.92 6.97
CA ALA A 148 -16.15 -2.63 7.48
C ALA A 148 -15.32 -3.19 6.31
N PRO A 149 -14.02 -3.44 6.49
CA PRO A 149 -13.23 -4.11 5.47
C PRO A 149 -13.83 -5.49 5.19
N CYS A 150 -14.17 -5.77 3.93
CA CYS A 150 -14.61 -7.09 3.51
C CYS A 150 -13.46 -8.07 3.69
N GLU A 151 -13.63 -9.07 4.54
CA GLU A 151 -12.76 -10.24 4.50
C GLU A 151 -13.01 -11.03 3.21
N PRO A 152 -11.97 -11.60 2.59
CA PRO A 152 -12.10 -12.26 1.30
C PRO A 152 -13.03 -13.49 1.28
N ASP A 153 -13.41 -13.99 2.44
CA ASP A 153 -14.27 -15.18 2.57
C ASP A 153 -15.79 -14.88 2.56
N ASP A 154 -16.20 -13.61 2.61
CA ASP A 154 -17.63 -13.26 2.70
C ASP A 154 -18.39 -13.38 1.36
N HIS A 155 -17.71 -13.78 0.28
CA HIS A 155 -18.33 -13.90 -1.06
C HIS A 155 -18.46 -15.33 -1.56
N ILE A 156 -18.31 -16.34 -0.71
CA ILE A 156 -18.63 -17.72 -1.09
C ILE A 156 -20.14 -17.88 -0.98
N GLU A 157 -20.85 -17.71 -2.09
CA GLU A 157 -22.24 -18.16 -2.17
C GLU A 157 -22.30 -19.67 -1.87
N PRO A 158 -23.19 -20.11 -0.97
CA PRO A 158 -23.36 -21.53 -0.73
C PRO A 158 -23.87 -22.18 -2.04
N PRO A 159 -23.37 -23.37 -2.38
CA PRO A 159 -23.84 -24.06 -3.57
C PRO A 159 -25.33 -24.28 -3.47
N THR A 160 -26.07 -23.73 -4.44
CA THR A 160 -27.49 -24.00 -4.60
C THR A 160 -27.65 -25.49 -4.88
N VAL A 161 -28.08 -26.25 -3.88
CA VAL A 161 -28.50 -27.62 -4.08
C VAL A 161 -29.78 -27.57 -4.90
N ARG A 162 -29.67 -27.81 -6.19
CA ARG A 162 -30.82 -28.16 -7.01
C ARG A 162 -31.34 -29.50 -6.50
N GLY A 163 -32.41 -29.43 -5.72
CA GLY A 163 -33.19 -30.61 -5.45
C GLY A 163 -33.81 -31.12 -6.73
N GLU A 164 -33.30 -32.23 -7.24
CA GLU A 164 -34.06 -33.03 -8.19
C GLU A 164 -35.29 -33.59 -7.44
N ALA A 165 -36.42 -33.03 -7.78
CA ALA A 165 -37.68 -33.64 -7.45
C ALA A 165 -37.95 -34.77 -8.45
N LEU A 166 -38.02 -35.97 -7.97
CA LEU A 166 -38.66 -37.12 -8.67
C LEU A 166 -40.15 -36.87 -8.83
#